data_c66e6d51774772154fef0db44e059a0b
#
_entry.id   c66e6d51774772154fef0db44e059a0b
#
_cell.length_a   1.000
_cell.length_b   1.000
_cell.length_c   1.000
_cell.angle_alpha   90.00
_cell.angle_beta   90.00
_cell.angle_gamma   90.00
#
_symmetry.space_group_name_H-M   'P 1'
#
loop_
_entity.id
_entity.type
_entity.pdbx_description
1 polymer ?
#
loop_
_entity_poly.entity_id
_entity_poly.type
_entity_poly.pdbx_seq_one_letter_code
_entity_poly.pdbx_strand_id
1 'polypeptide(L)'
;MSNLKVISEPWKDFGGEDTEALYLDVDRQYTISEFIALLEEAKKKWGDKEILIHDFNNDCIGGFSHVYLHHGFDLREEYGEDYYEDDSICIFG
;
A
#
# COMPACT_ATOMS: atom_id res chain seq x y z
N MET A 1 20.14 -13.07 5.58
CA MET A 1 19.76 -12.36 6.71
C MET A 1 19.52 -10.92 6.43
N SER A 2 18.39 -10.48 6.68
CA SER A 2 18.15 -9.10 6.36
C SER A 2 18.17 -8.26 7.62
N ASN A 3 18.90 -7.16 7.56
CA ASN A 3 18.82 -6.10 8.54
C ASN A 3 17.88 -5.02 8.04
N LEU A 4 16.84 -5.43 7.33
CA LEU A 4 15.89 -4.49 6.76
C LEU A 4 15.12 -3.80 7.87
N LYS A 5 15.12 -2.48 7.80
CA LYS A 5 14.37 -1.65 8.72
C LYS A 5 13.12 -1.17 8.01
N VAL A 6 11.98 -1.64 8.48
CA VAL A 6 10.68 -1.20 7.98
C VAL A 6 10.24 0.01 8.79
N ILE A 7 9.96 1.10 8.12
CA ILE A 7 9.52 2.34 8.74
C ILE A 7 8.04 2.52 8.46
N SER A 8 7.30 2.92 9.49
CA SER A 8 5.90 3.26 9.39
C SER A 8 5.75 4.77 9.56
N GLU A 9 4.95 5.40 8.70
CA GLU A 9 4.69 6.84 8.82
C GLU A 9 3.23 7.16 8.53
N PRO A 10 2.73 8.30 9.02
CA PRO A 10 1.39 8.75 8.66
C PRO A 10 1.28 8.98 7.16
N TRP A 11 0.14 8.63 6.59
CA TRP A 11 -0.08 8.70 5.16
C TRP A 11 -1.54 9.04 4.86
N LYS A 12 -1.79 9.52 3.66
CA LYS A 12 -3.15 9.67 3.13
C LYS A 12 -3.34 8.61 2.05
N ASP A 13 -4.43 7.87 2.13
CA ASP A 13 -4.74 6.89 1.10
C ASP A 13 -5.26 7.59 -0.17
N PHE A 14 -5.58 6.81 -1.18
CA PHE A 14 -6.05 7.34 -2.45
C PHE A 14 -7.34 8.16 -2.31
N GLY A 15 -8.18 7.79 -1.36
CA GLY A 15 -9.42 8.51 -1.07
C GLY A 15 -9.26 9.71 -0.14
N GLY A 16 -8.04 9.99 0.33
CA GLY A 16 -7.77 11.09 1.24
C GLY A 16 -7.99 10.77 2.72
N GLU A 17 -8.23 9.51 3.05
CA GLU A 17 -8.39 9.08 4.44
C GLU A 17 -7.04 8.90 5.11
N ASP A 18 -6.99 9.17 6.42
CA ASP A 18 -5.78 8.97 7.20
C ASP A 18 -5.46 7.48 7.30
N THR A 19 -4.20 7.14 7.08
CA THR A 19 -3.73 5.77 7.19
C THR A 19 -2.24 5.77 7.58
N GLU A 20 -1.61 4.63 7.45
CA GLU A 20 -0.17 4.48 7.64
C GLU A 20 0.43 3.86 6.40
N ALA A 21 1.67 4.22 6.12
CA ALA A 21 2.45 3.62 5.05
C ALA A 21 3.69 2.97 5.61
N LEU A 22 4.11 1.89 4.98
CA LEU A 22 5.34 1.19 5.32
C LEU A 22 6.33 1.36 4.16
N TYR A 23 7.58 1.57 4.51
CA TYR A 23 8.65 1.62 3.51
C TYR A 23 9.96 1.13 4.13
N LEU A 24 10.92 0.82 3.27
CA LEU A 24 12.24 0.38 3.72
C LEU A 24 13.21 1.55 3.69
N ASP A 25 14.07 1.62 4.71
CA ASP A 25 15.07 2.68 4.84
C ASP A 25 16.28 2.32 3.95
N VAL A 26 16.11 2.46 2.66
CA VAL A 26 17.18 2.31 1.67
C VAL A 26 17.11 3.49 0.71
N ASP A 27 18.23 3.88 0.16
CA ASP A 27 18.34 5.04 -0.74
C ASP A 27 18.46 4.61 -2.20
N ARG A 28 17.91 3.48 -2.54
CA ARG A 28 17.87 2.90 -3.87
C ARG A 28 16.55 2.17 -4.05
N GLN A 29 16.28 1.67 -5.24
CA GLN A 29 15.10 0.86 -5.46
C GLN A 29 15.21 -0.47 -4.70
N TYR A 30 14.07 -1.02 -4.33
CA TYR A 30 14.03 -2.28 -3.60
C TYR A 30 14.38 -3.44 -4.51
N THR A 31 15.07 -4.41 -3.94
CA THR A 31 15.22 -5.71 -4.61
C THR A 31 13.91 -6.50 -4.44
N ILE A 32 13.78 -7.60 -5.19
CA ILE A 32 12.63 -8.48 -5.06
C ILE A 32 12.49 -8.99 -3.63
N SER A 33 13.58 -9.44 -3.03
CA SER A 33 13.55 -9.94 -1.65
C SER A 33 13.13 -8.87 -0.65
N GLU A 34 13.59 -7.65 -0.84
CA GLU A 34 13.22 -6.54 0.02
C GLU A 34 11.73 -6.22 -0.11
N PHE A 35 11.22 -6.21 -1.33
CA PHE A 35 9.82 -5.94 -1.56
C PHE A 35 8.92 -7.02 -0.96
N ILE A 36 9.32 -8.28 -1.09
CA ILE A 36 8.61 -9.39 -0.46
C ILE A 36 8.56 -9.20 1.06
N ALA A 37 9.68 -8.83 1.67
CA ALA A 37 9.75 -8.59 3.12
C ALA A 37 8.82 -7.46 3.54
N LEU A 38 8.76 -6.39 2.74
CA LEU A 38 7.87 -5.25 3.01
C LEU A 38 6.39 -5.68 2.92
N LEU A 39 6.04 -6.47 1.92
CA LEU A 39 4.67 -6.98 1.78
C LEU A 39 4.30 -7.94 2.91
N GLU A 40 5.25 -8.73 3.40
CA GLU A 40 5.00 -9.60 4.55
C GLU A 40 4.73 -8.80 5.81
N GLU A 41 5.42 -7.69 6.02
CA GLU A 41 5.15 -6.80 7.14
C GLU A 41 3.76 -6.16 7.01
N ALA A 42 3.38 -5.76 5.82
CA ALA A 42 2.04 -5.24 5.56
C ALA A 42 0.97 -6.30 5.86
N LYS A 43 1.22 -7.53 5.47
CA LYS A 43 0.31 -8.64 5.74
C LYS A 43 0.15 -8.89 7.23
N LYS A 44 1.23 -8.83 7.99
CA LYS A 44 1.18 -8.97 9.44
C LYS A 44 0.39 -7.85 10.11
N LYS A 45 0.57 -6.63 9.61
CA LYS A 45 -0.04 -5.45 10.21
C LYS A 45 -1.53 -5.33 9.88
N TRP A 46 -1.89 -5.60 8.64
CA TRP A 46 -3.24 -5.32 8.14
C TRP A 46 -4.02 -6.55 7.67
N GLY A 47 -3.37 -7.70 7.58
CA GLY A 47 -3.99 -8.92 7.10
C GLY A 47 -3.72 -9.16 5.62
N ASP A 48 -4.15 -10.30 5.13
CA ASP A 48 -3.94 -10.71 3.75
C ASP A 48 -5.03 -10.11 2.86
N LYS A 49 -4.78 -8.93 2.35
CA LYS A 49 -5.74 -8.14 1.59
C LYS A 49 -5.35 -8.08 0.12
N GLU A 50 -6.30 -7.70 -0.71
CA GLU A 50 -6.05 -7.49 -2.14
C GLU A 50 -5.07 -6.34 -2.33
N ILE A 51 -4.33 -6.36 -3.44
CA ILE A 51 -3.32 -5.37 -3.76
C ILE A 51 -3.80 -4.50 -4.90
N LEU A 52 -3.70 -3.18 -4.71
CA LEU A 52 -3.91 -2.19 -5.76
C LEU A 52 -2.61 -1.45 -5.99
N ILE A 53 -2.46 -0.88 -7.16
CA ILE A 53 -1.28 -0.08 -7.50
C ILE A 53 -1.71 1.36 -7.68
N HIS A 54 -1.01 2.25 -6.97
CA HIS A 54 -1.21 3.68 -7.07
C HIS A 54 0.01 4.28 -7.75
N ASP A 55 -0.07 4.49 -9.06
CA ASP A 55 1.04 4.94 -9.87
C ASP A 55 0.79 6.37 -10.37
N PHE A 56 1.68 7.28 -10.03
CA PHE A 56 1.62 8.65 -10.50
C PHE A 56 2.42 8.90 -11.77
N ASN A 57 3.24 7.94 -12.18
CA ASN A 57 4.19 8.11 -13.29
C ASN A 57 3.85 7.18 -14.43
N ASN A 58 2.66 7.33 -14.99
CA ASN A 58 2.16 6.42 -16.03
C ASN A 58 3.09 6.23 -17.22
N ASP A 59 3.87 7.25 -17.57
CA ASP A 59 4.72 7.23 -18.75
C ASP A 59 6.20 7.05 -18.43
N CYS A 60 6.54 6.81 -17.18
CA CYS A 60 7.94 6.72 -16.75
C CYS A 60 8.22 5.39 -16.06
N ILE A 61 9.42 4.90 -16.25
CA ILE A 61 9.89 3.76 -15.47
C ILE A 61 10.24 4.29 -14.07
N GLY A 62 9.60 3.73 -13.06
CA GLY A 62 9.84 4.12 -11.68
C GLY A 62 9.83 2.92 -10.77
N GLY A 63 10.22 3.14 -9.54
CA GLY A 63 10.17 2.13 -8.50
C GLY A 63 9.03 2.37 -7.55
N PHE A 64 8.78 1.40 -6.71
CA PHE A 64 7.80 1.51 -5.63
C PHE A 64 8.50 1.99 -4.37
N SER A 65 7.83 2.83 -3.60
CA SER A 65 8.40 3.37 -2.38
C SER A 65 7.64 2.99 -1.13
N HIS A 66 6.32 3.03 -1.18
CA HIS A 66 5.49 2.85 0.01
C HIS A 66 4.41 1.82 -0.22
N VAL A 67 4.05 1.14 0.85
CA VAL A 67 2.90 0.24 0.89
C VAL A 67 2.00 0.77 1.99
N TYR A 68 0.74 1.06 1.67
CA TYR A 68 -0.18 1.63 2.64
C TYR A 68 -1.53 0.94 2.61
N LEU A 69 -2.26 1.05 3.72
CA LEU A 69 -3.62 0.56 3.79
C LEU A 69 -4.55 1.58 3.15
N HIS A 70 -5.29 1.15 2.13
CA HIS A 70 -6.33 1.93 1.50
C HIS A 70 -7.67 1.50 2.06
N HIS A 71 -8.40 2.47 2.62
CA HIS A 71 -9.72 2.18 3.19
C HIS A 71 -10.75 2.00 2.09
N GLY A 72 -11.57 0.98 2.23
CA GLY A 72 -12.63 0.71 1.29
C GLY A 72 -13.71 1.78 1.31
N PHE A 73 -14.50 1.82 0.26
CA PHE A 73 -15.59 2.78 0.14
C PHE A 73 -16.92 2.08 0.31
N ASP A 74 -17.80 2.73 1.05
CA ASP A 74 -19.19 2.31 1.16
C ASP A 74 -20.00 3.06 0.09
N LEU A 75 -20.22 2.40 -1.03
CA LEU A 75 -20.92 2.98 -2.17
C LEU A 75 -22.39 2.54 -2.24
N ARG A 76 -22.90 1.95 -1.16
CA ARG A 76 -24.26 1.41 -1.15
C ARG A 76 -25.33 2.46 -1.39
N GLU A 77 -25.10 3.70 -0.96
CA GLU A 77 -26.06 4.79 -1.19
C GLU A 77 -26.14 5.18 -2.65
N GLU A 78 -25.05 5.06 -3.41
CA GLU A 78 -25.00 5.45 -4.82
C GLU A 78 -25.33 4.32 -5.78
N TYR A 79 -24.94 3.08 -5.45
CA TYR A 79 -24.99 1.95 -6.37
C TYR A 79 -25.83 0.78 -5.87
N GLY A 80 -26.39 0.88 -4.66
CA GLY A 80 -27.20 -0.18 -4.09
C GLY A 80 -26.52 -0.92 -2.95
N GLU A 81 -27.28 -1.77 -2.27
CA GLU A 81 -26.83 -2.42 -1.03
C GLU A 81 -25.69 -3.42 -1.22
N ASP A 82 -25.46 -3.88 -2.44
CA ASP A 82 -24.42 -4.85 -2.72
C ASP A 82 -23.07 -4.20 -3.03
N TYR A 83 -23.02 -2.87 -2.98
CA TYR A 83 -21.83 -2.16 -3.44
C TYR A 83 -20.98 -1.64 -2.27
N TYR A 84 -20.01 -2.43 -1.90
CA TYR A 84 -19.04 -2.09 -0.87
C TYR A 84 -17.66 -2.59 -1.29
N GLU A 85 -16.68 -1.72 -1.22
CA GLU A 85 -15.29 -2.09 -1.49
C GLU A 85 -14.56 -2.32 -0.17
N ASP A 86 -13.96 -3.49 -0.02
CA ASP A 86 -13.15 -3.81 1.15
C ASP A 86 -11.84 -3.01 1.16
N ASP A 87 -11.26 -2.90 2.34
CA ASP A 87 -9.92 -2.33 2.47
C ASP A 87 -8.92 -3.17 1.67
N SER A 88 -7.93 -2.51 1.12
CA SER A 88 -6.90 -3.15 0.31
C SER A 88 -5.53 -2.56 0.63
N ILE A 89 -4.49 -3.23 0.14
CA ILE A 89 -3.13 -2.73 0.27
C ILE A 89 -2.77 -2.03 -1.03
N CYS A 90 -2.34 -0.78 -0.93
CA CYS A 90 -1.90 -0.04 -2.09
C CYS A 90 -0.38 0.07 -2.13
N ILE A 91 0.16 -0.10 -3.31
CA ILE A 91 1.59 0.09 -3.58
C ILE A 91 1.72 1.42 -4.31
N PHE A 92 2.49 2.31 -3.71
CA PHE A 92 2.70 3.66 -4.22
C PHE A 92 4.04 3.74 -4.93
N GLY A 93 4.01 4.19 -6.16
CA GLY A 93 5.20 4.32 -6.98
C GLY A 93 5.41 5.68 -7.59
#